data_712329c4dd71c29dc07353568f92a412
#
_entry.id   712329c4dd71c29dc07353568f92a412
#
_cell.length_a   1.000
_cell.length_b   1.000
_cell.length_c   1.000
_cell.angle_alpha   90.00
_cell.angle_beta   90.00
_cell.angle_gamma   90.00
#
_symmetry.space_group_name_H-M   'P 1'
#
loop_
_entity.id
_entity.type
_entity.pdbx_description
1 polymer ?
#
loop_
_entity_poly.entity_id
_entity_poly.type
_entity_poly.pdbx_seq_one_letter_code
_entity_poly.pdbx_strand_id
1 'polypeptide(L)'
;MEENNNCHITGAEWEIMRVVWANEEVTSKFVSQILGEKMQWKHTTVKTLLNRLLEKNVLKKRENGNKYIYYTEYNEHEIAGKYVTETFDRICKTKVGEMIKELIEKNLLSRNDLESIEKVVKEKKKNAPEKIKCMCIEGQCNCSEHTKNKHYEGNNCCEDN
;
A
#
# COMPACT_ATOMS: atom_id res chain seq x y z
N MET A 1 23.71 3.63 -0.54
CA MET A 1 23.20 2.31 -0.97
C MET A 1 21.73 2.26 -0.58
N GLU A 2 20.87 2.53 -1.53
CA GLU A 2 19.42 2.35 -1.34
C GLU A 2 19.18 0.85 -1.27
N GLU A 3 18.98 0.33 -0.08
CA GLU A 3 18.46 -1.02 0.09
C GLU A 3 17.05 -1.02 -0.49
N ASN A 4 16.95 -1.64 -1.66
CA ASN A 4 15.72 -1.90 -2.38
C ASN A 4 14.91 -2.93 -1.59
N ASN A 5 14.48 -2.54 -0.38
CA ASN A 5 13.68 -3.35 0.52
C ASN A 5 12.24 -3.35 0.00
N ASN A 6 12.03 -4.09 -1.10
CA ASN A 6 10.68 -4.39 -1.60
C ASN A 6 10.02 -5.38 -0.63
N CYS A 7 9.84 -4.93 0.61
CA CYS A 7 9.32 -5.72 1.70
C CYS A 7 7.80 -5.73 1.65
N HIS A 8 7.25 -6.47 0.68
CA HIS A 8 5.81 -6.61 0.56
C HIS A 8 5.23 -7.40 1.73
N ILE A 9 4.52 -6.71 2.64
CA ILE A 9 3.76 -7.30 3.74
C ILE A 9 2.39 -7.77 3.20
N THR A 10 2.07 -9.03 3.37
CA THR A 10 0.76 -9.58 3.00
C THR A 10 -0.32 -9.14 3.99
N GLY A 11 -1.61 -9.26 3.62
CA GLY A 11 -2.70 -8.90 4.53
C GLY A 11 -2.67 -9.65 5.86
N ALA A 12 -2.29 -10.95 5.85
CA ALA A 12 -2.14 -11.72 7.09
C ALA A 12 -0.95 -11.24 7.95
N GLU A 13 0.16 -10.92 7.32
CA GLU A 13 1.32 -10.34 8.01
C GLU A 13 1.00 -8.93 8.55
N TRP A 14 0.16 -8.16 7.84
CA TRP A 14 -0.31 -6.85 8.30
C TRP A 14 -1.08 -6.94 9.62
N GLU A 15 -1.95 -7.95 9.78
CA GLU A 15 -2.65 -8.17 11.04
C GLU A 15 -1.69 -8.44 12.21
N ILE A 16 -0.59 -9.19 11.99
CA ILE A 16 0.47 -9.35 12.98
C ILE A 16 1.12 -8.01 13.32
N MET A 17 1.49 -7.25 12.29
CA MET A 17 2.15 -5.95 12.48
C MET A 17 1.29 -4.96 13.27
N ARG A 18 -0.02 -4.94 13.03
CA ARG A 18 -0.95 -4.10 13.81
C ARG A 18 -0.90 -4.39 15.31
N VAL A 19 -0.75 -5.67 15.69
CA VAL A 19 -0.59 -6.05 17.09
C VAL A 19 0.76 -5.56 17.63
N VAL A 20 1.82 -5.67 16.84
CA VAL A 20 3.16 -5.21 17.23
C VAL A 20 3.18 -3.69 17.41
N TRP A 21 2.68 -2.93 16.43
CA TRP A 21 2.64 -1.46 16.50
C TRP A 21 1.83 -0.94 17.69
N ALA A 22 0.72 -1.61 18.01
CA ALA A 22 -0.13 -1.21 19.14
C ALA A 22 0.48 -1.48 20.53
N ASN A 23 1.47 -2.41 20.62
CA ASN A 23 2.01 -2.87 21.91
C ASN A 23 3.52 -2.74 22.04
N GLU A 24 4.20 -2.18 21.01
CA GLU A 24 5.66 -1.99 20.91
C GLU A 24 6.46 -3.31 20.96
N GLU A 25 6.27 -4.12 22.00
CA GLU A 25 6.91 -5.41 22.22
C GLU A 25 5.88 -6.52 22.50
N VAL A 26 5.98 -7.63 21.78
CA VAL A 26 5.01 -8.73 21.91
C VAL A 26 5.69 -10.09 21.95
N THR A 27 5.00 -11.08 22.52
CA THR A 27 5.37 -12.50 22.40
C THR A 27 4.46 -13.21 21.39
N SER A 28 4.92 -14.32 20.83
CA SER A 28 4.08 -15.13 19.93
C SER A 28 2.79 -15.62 20.60
N LYS A 29 2.84 -15.88 21.90
CA LYS A 29 1.66 -16.27 22.69
C LYS A 29 0.65 -15.12 22.76
N PHE A 30 1.11 -13.91 23.06
CA PHE A 30 0.26 -12.70 23.12
C PHE A 30 -0.42 -12.42 21.77
N VAL A 31 0.35 -12.44 20.67
CA VAL A 31 -0.20 -12.28 19.32
C VAL A 31 -1.24 -13.36 19.01
N SER A 32 -0.97 -14.61 19.41
CA SER A 32 -1.91 -15.72 19.21
C SER A 32 -3.20 -15.58 20.01
N GLN A 33 -3.15 -14.99 21.21
CA GLN A 33 -4.35 -14.71 21.98
C GLN A 33 -5.24 -13.67 21.30
N ILE A 34 -4.67 -12.57 20.82
CA ILE A 34 -5.43 -11.50 20.16
C ILE A 34 -6.01 -11.96 18.81
N LEU A 35 -5.16 -12.55 17.95
CA LEU A 35 -5.57 -12.92 16.60
C LEU A 35 -6.25 -14.30 16.52
N GLY A 36 -6.05 -15.15 17.52
CA GLY A 36 -6.72 -16.44 17.62
C GLY A 36 -8.23 -16.30 17.70
N GLU A 37 -8.75 -15.37 18.48
CA GLU A 37 -10.17 -15.07 18.58
C GLU A 37 -10.70 -14.38 17.31
N LYS A 38 -10.00 -13.35 16.83
CA LYS A 38 -10.41 -12.55 15.66
C LYS A 38 -10.36 -13.33 14.34
N MET A 39 -9.26 -14.07 14.13
CA MET A 39 -8.93 -14.69 12.83
C MET A 39 -9.06 -16.21 12.85
N GLN A 40 -9.33 -16.80 13.99
CA GLN A 40 -9.33 -18.26 14.22
C GLN A 40 -7.99 -18.94 13.86
N TRP A 41 -6.89 -18.21 13.98
CA TRP A 41 -5.56 -18.72 13.65
C TRP A 41 -5.01 -19.60 14.77
N LYS A 42 -4.39 -20.71 14.36
CA LYS A 42 -3.62 -21.55 15.27
C LYS A 42 -2.28 -20.87 15.64
N HIS A 43 -1.74 -21.19 16.79
CA HIS A 43 -0.43 -20.69 17.24
C HIS A 43 0.70 -20.95 16.22
N THR A 44 0.65 -22.07 15.53
CA THR A 44 1.60 -22.43 14.46
C THR A 44 1.53 -21.46 13.29
N THR A 45 0.33 -21.01 12.89
CA THR A 45 0.13 -20.01 11.85
C THR A 45 0.77 -18.67 12.23
N VAL A 46 0.52 -18.21 13.46
CA VAL A 46 1.12 -16.97 13.99
C VAL A 46 2.64 -17.05 13.98
N LYS A 47 3.24 -18.16 14.44
CA LYS A 47 4.69 -18.35 14.40
C LYS A 47 5.26 -18.32 12.98
N THR A 48 4.58 -18.93 12.03
CA THR A 48 5.00 -18.89 10.63
C THR A 48 5.00 -17.46 10.07
N LEU A 49 3.96 -16.69 10.36
CA LEU A 49 3.86 -15.28 9.92
C LEU A 49 4.91 -14.39 10.59
N LEU A 50 5.16 -14.58 11.89
CA LEU A 50 6.24 -13.89 12.61
C LEU A 50 7.61 -14.19 11.98
N ASN A 51 7.90 -15.44 11.63
CA ASN A 51 9.15 -15.80 10.98
C ASN A 51 9.29 -15.16 9.60
N ARG A 52 8.23 -15.12 8.79
CA ARG A 52 8.25 -14.43 7.50
C ARG A 52 8.53 -12.92 7.65
N LEU A 53 7.98 -12.29 8.66
CA LEU A 53 8.25 -10.87 8.96
C LEU A 53 9.69 -10.64 9.43
N LEU A 54 10.30 -11.60 10.15
CA LEU A 54 11.73 -11.57 10.49
C LEU A 54 12.59 -11.70 9.23
N GLU A 55 12.27 -12.66 8.33
CA GLU A 55 12.98 -12.86 7.05
C GLU A 55 12.91 -11.62 6.16
N LYS A 56 11.80 -10.87 6.23
CA LYS A 56 11.59 -9.60 5.53
C LYS A 56 12.27 -8.40 6.22
N ASN A 57 12.92 -8.59 7.35
CA ASN A 57 13.52 -7.53 8.18
C ASN A 57 12.54 -6.44 8.63
N VAL A 58 11.24 -6.71 8.65
CA VAL A 58 10.21 -5.81 9.18
C VAL A 58 10.08 -5.95 10.69
N LEU A 59 10.25 -7.18 11.18
CA LEU A 59 10.35 -7.49 12.60
C LEU A 59 11.77 -7.82 13.01
N LYS A 60 12.06 -7.52 14.26
CA LYS A 60 13.23 -8.01 15.00
C LYS A 60 12.78 -8.85 16.17
N LYS A 61 13.67 -9.70 16.68
CA LYS A 61 13.42 -10.49 17.89
C LYS A 61 14.61 -10.44 18.80
N ARG A 62 14.36 -10.53 20.10
CA ARG A 62 15.37 -10.74 21.14
C ARG A 62 14.94 -11.83 22.11
N GLU A 63 15.90 -12.49 22.71
CA GLU A 63 15.63 -13.47 23.74
C GLU A 63 15.31 -12.79 25.08
N ASN A 64 14.32 -13.35 25.79
CA ASN A 64 13.98 -12.96 27.14
C ASN A 64 13.61 -14.21 27.95
N GLY A 65 14.61 -14.80 28.58
CA GLY A 65 14.49 -16.11 29.23
C GLY A 65 14.11 -17.20 28.20
N ASN A 66 13.04 -17.93 28.46
CA ASN A 66 12.55 -18.99 27.58
C ASN A 66 11.59 -18.52 26.48
N LYS A 67 11.55 -17.21 26.18
CA LYS A 67 10.62 -16.60 25.23
C LYS A 67 11.38 -15.65 24.30
N TYR A 68 10.81 -15.46 23.10
CA TYR A 68 11.22 -14.41 22.20
C TYR A 68 10.25 -13.22 22.33
N ILE A 69 10.82 -12.02 22.38
CA ILE A 69 10.12 -10.75 22.27
C ILE A 69 10.31 -10.27 20.84
N TYR A 70 9.21 -9.95 20.17
CA TYR A 70 9.18 -9.41 18.82
C TYR A 70 8.88 -7.92 18.88
N TYR A 71 9.58 -7.14 18.08
CA TYR A 71 9.44 -5.68 18.00
C TYR A 71 9.81 -5.19 16.60
N THR A 72 9.51 -3.93 16.30
CA THR A 72 9.87 -3.29 15.04
C THR A 72 10.42 -1.89 15.29
N GLU A 73 11.28 -1.41 14.38
CA GLU A 73 11.79 -0.03 14.36
C GLU A 73 10.98 0.87 13.42
N TYR A 74 10.06 0.28 12.64
CA TYR A 74 9.21 0.99 11.71
C TYR A 74 7.86 1.30 12.34
N ASN A 75 7.34 2.52 12.16
CA ASN A 75 6.00 2.84 12.58
C ASN A 75 4.95 2.50 11.50
N GLU A 76 3.70 2.35 11.91
CA GLU A 76 2.58 1.98 11.02
C GLU A 76 2.39 3.01 9.90
N HIS A 77 2.48 4.31 10.23
CA HIS A 77 2.25 5.40 9.28
C HIS A 77 3.29 5.41 8.16
N GLU A 78 4.57 5.18 8.48
CA GLU A 78 5.65 5.12 7.50
C GLU A 78 5.44 3.96 6.51
N ILE A 79 5.14 2.77 7.04
CA ILE A 79 4.90 1.59 6.22
C ILE A 79 3.65 1.78 5.35
N ALA A 80 2.54 2.21 5.93
CA ALA A 80 1.30 2.47 5.19
C ALA A 80 1.50 3.54 4.10
N GLY A 81 2.17 4.65 4.43
CA GLY A 81 2.48 5.72 3.49
C GLY A 81 3.31 5.23 2.30
N LYS A 82 4.31 4.38 2.55
CA LYS A 82 5.11 3.76 1.49
C LYS A 82 4.24 2.95 0.53
N TYR A 83 3.36 2.08 1.05
CA TYR A 83 2.45 1.28 0.22
C TYR A 83 1.51 2.13 -0.64
N VAL A 84 0.95 3.18 -0.06
CA VAL A 84 0.09 4.12 -0.79
C VAL A 84 0.88 4.78 -1.92
N THR A 85 2.06 5.31 -1.62
CA THR A 85 2.92 5.97 -2.61
C THR A 85 3.31 5.03 -3.74
N GLU A 86 3.79 3.82 -3.43
CA GLU A 86 4.15 2.81 -4.43
C GLU A 86 2.95 2.42 -5.31
N THR A 87 1.75 2.36 -4.75
CA THR A 87 0.53 2.08 -5.51
C THR A 87 0.25 3.21 -6.50
N PHE A 88 0.33 4.47 -6.06
CA PHE A 88 0.14 5.63 -6.93
C PHE A 88 1.24 5.79 -7.99
N ASP A 89 2.44 5.27 -7.74
CA ASP A 89 3.53 5.28 -8.73
C ASP A 89 3.32 4.27 -9.87
N ARG A 90 2.54 3.22 -9.63
CA ARG A 90 2.23 2.18 -10.64
C ARG A 90 1.06 2.54 -11.56
N ILE A 91 0.30 3.58 -11.26
CA ILE A 91 -0.84 4.01 -12.05
C ILE A 91 -0.51 5.24 -12.89
N CYS A 92 -1.24 5.41 -13.98
CA CYS A 92 -1.11 6.61 -14.81
C CYS A 92 -1.36 7.87 -13.99
N LYS A 93 -0.46 8.84 -14.06
CA LYS A 93 -0.53 10.08 -13.28
C LYS A 93 -1.80 10.90 -13.57
N THR A 94 -2.38 10.76 -14.76
CA THR A 94 -3.66 11.41 -15.10
C THR A 94 -4.86 10.86 -14.33
N LYS A 95 -4.75 9.66 -13.75
CA LYS A 95 -5.82 8.97 -13.00
C LYS A 95 -5.73 9.18 -11.48
N VAL A 96 -4.60 9.69 -10.98
CA VAL A 96 -4.35 9.83 -9.54
C VAL A 96 -5.39 10.71 -8.86
N GLY A 97 -5.77 11.83 -9.48
CA GLY A 97 -6.74 12.77 -8.90
C GLY A 97 -8.12 12.14 -8.69
N GLU A 98 -8.59 11.36 -9.66
CA GLU A 98 -9.86 10.63 -9.56
C GLU A 98 -9.82 9.58 -8.45
N MET A 99 -8.73 8.82 -8.35
CA MET A 99 -8.57 7.83 -7.28
C MET A 99 -8.53 8.46 -5.88
N ILE A 100 -7.86 9.61 -5.72
CA ILE A 100 -7.85 10.34 -4.44
C ILE A 100 -9.28 10.80 -4.08
N LYS A 101 -10.02 11.33 -5.06
CA LYS A 101 -11.43 11.71 -4.87
C LYS A 101 -12.26 10.52 -4.40
N GLU A 102 -12.16 9.37 -5.08
CA GLU A 102 -12.87 8.16 -4.69
C GLU A 102 -12.49 7.66 -3.27
N LEU A 103 -11.22 7.78 -2.88
CA LEU A 103 -10.79 7.42 -1.54
C LEU A 103 -11.42 8.32 -0.48
N ILE A 104 -11.55 9.62 -0.74
CA ILE A 104 -12.23 10.55 0.15
C ILE A 104 -13.73 10.21 0.25
N GLU A 105 -14.39 9.90 -0.88
CA GLU A 105 -15.81 9.56 -0.92
C GLU A 105 -16.13 8.23 -0.21
N LYS A 106 -15.25 7.23 -0.34
CA LYS A 106 -15.49 5.86 0.16
C LYS A 106 -15.08 5.64 1.61
N ASN A 107 -14.20 6.47 2.15
CA ASN A 107 -13.71 6.31 3.53
C ASN A 107 -14.46 7.21 4.51
N LEU A 108 -14.65 6.70 5.72
CA LEU A 108 -15.20 7.48 6.82
C LEU A 108 -14.13 8.45 7.34
N LEU A 109 -14.36 9.73 7.15
CA LEU A 109 -13.47 10.80 7.57
C LEU A 109 -14.19 11.72 8.56
N SER A 110 -13.47 12.17 9.59
CA SER A 110 -13.99 13.18 10.51
C SER A 110 -14.05 14.56 9.85
N ARG A 111 -14.83 15.47 10.43
CA ARG A 111 -14.84 16.88 9.99
C ARG A 111 -13.45 17.50 10.02
N ASN A 112 -12.68 17.23 11.06
CA ASN A 112 -11.31 17.73 11.21
C ASN A 112 -10.37 17.21 10.12
N ASP A 113 -10.50 15.93 9.73
CA ASP A 113 -9.74 15.35 8.62
C ASP A 113 -10.08 16.06 7.30
N LEU A 114 -11.37 16.27 7.04
CA LEU A 114 -11.83 16.96 5.83
C LEU A 114 -11.35 18.41 5.77
N GLU A 115 -11.39 19.16 6.88
CA GLU A 115 -10.84 20.51 6.97
C GLU A 115 -9.34 20.56 6.72
N SER A 116 -8.60 19.58 7.24
CA SER A 116 -7.15 19.44 7.00
C SER A 116 -6.84 19.13 5.54
N ILE A 117 -7.59 18.22 4.93
CA ILE A 117 -7.47 17.87 3.51
C ILE A 117 -7.81 19.10 2.64
N GLU A 118 -8.89 19.81 2.96
CA GLU A 118 -9.28 21.03 2.23
C GLU A 118 -8.18 22.09 2.24
N LYS A 119 -7.52 22.28 3.38
CA LYS A 119 -6.39 23.21 3.50
C LYS A 119 -5.23 22.82 2.58
N VAL A 120 -4.87 21.54 2.55
CA VAL A 120 -3.80 21.03 1.67
C VAL A 120 -4.19 21.21 0.20
N VAL A 121 -5.44 20.91 -0.16
CA VAL A 121 -5.96 21.07 -1.53
C VAL A 121 -5.92 22.52 -1.96
N LYS A 122 -6.38 23.44 -1.12
CA LYS A 122 -6.36 24.90 -1.39
C LYS A 122 -4.93 25.41 -1.64
N GLU A 123 -3.98 24.98 -0.83
CA GLU A 123 -2.57 25.39 -0.99
C GLU A 123 -1.97 24.82 -2.27
N LYS A 124 -2.15 23.52 -2.51
CA LYS A 124 -1.63 22.84 -3.70
C LYS A 124 -2.19 23.41 -5.00
N LYS A 125 -3.46 23.85 -4.99
CA LYS A 125 -4.14 24.42 -6.15
C LYS A 125 -3.48 25.72 -6.66
N LYS A 126 -2.82 26.50 -5.81
CA LYS A 126 -2.16 27.76 -6.20
C LYS A 126 -1.10 27.59 -7.28
N ASN A 127 -0.39 26.45 -7.26
CA ASN A 127 0.70 26.15 -8.17
C ASN A 127 0.44 24.90 -9.03
N ALA A 128 -0.80 24.41 -9.06
CA ALA A 128 -1.15 23.21 -9.81
C ALA A 128 -1.20 23.51 -11.32
N PRO A 129 -0.65 22.62 -12.18
CA PRO A 129 -0.79 22.73 -13.62
C PRO A 129 -2.25 22.48 -14.02
N GLU A 130 -2.69 23.09 -15.12
CA GLU A 130 -4.05 22.88 -15.66
C GLU A 130 -4.30 21.42 -16.08
N LYS A 131 -3.27 20.75 -16.57
CA LYS A 131 -3.33 19.35 -17.05
C LYS A 131 -2.10 18.58 -16.63
N ILE A 132 -2.30 17.32 -16.27
CA ILE A 132 -1.22 16.36 -16.01
C ILE A 132 -0.96 15.58 -17.31
N LYS A 133 0.30 15.54 -17.76
CA LYS A 133 0.72 14.73 -18.91
C LYS A 133 0.83 13.26 -18.54
N CYS A 134 0.42 12.39 -19.42
CA CYS A 134 0.65 10.97 -19.30
C CYS A 134 2.12 10.64 -19.56
N MET A 135 2.72 9.83 -18.70
CA MET A 135 4.10 9.36 -18.80
C MET A 135 4.19 7.86 -19.12
N CYS A 136 3.05 7.21 -19.39
CA CYS A 136 3.04 5.79 -19.74
C CYS A 136 3.58 5.59 -21.16
N ILE A 137 4.21 4.44 -21.40
CA ILE A 137 4.57 4.03 -22.78
C ILE A 137 3.31 3.65 -23.55
N GLU A 138 3.39 3.72 -24.87
CA GLU A 138 2.28 3.38 -25.76
C GLU A 138 1.78 1.94 -25.49
N GLY A 139 0.46 1.78 -25.40
CA GLY A 139 -0.17 0.50 -25.05
C GLY A 139 -0.34 0.20 -23.55
N GLN A 140 0.35 0.92 -22.64
CA GLN A 140 0.18 0.74 -21.19
C GLN A 140 -1.00 1.52 -20.59
N CYS A 141 -1.57 2.46 -21.32
CA CYS A 141 -2.59 3.35 -20.79
C CYS A 141 -3.63 3.71 -21.85
N ASN A 142 -4.88 3.78 -21.43
CA ASN A 142 -6.02 4.22 -22.26
C ASN A 142 -6.53 5.61 -21.86
N CYS A 143 -5.67 6.47 -21.29
CA CYS A 143 -6.05 7.83 -20.96
C CYS A 143 -6.31 8.69 -22.22
N SER A 144 -6.98 9.83 -22.05
CA SER A 144 -7.33 10.74 -23.15
C SER A 144 -6.15 11.23 -23.99
N GLU A 145 -4.95 11.21 -23.42
CA GLU A 145 -3.71 11.57 -24.13
C GLU A 145 -3.29 10.50 -25.15
N HIS A 146 -3.59 9.21 -24.90
CA HIS A 146 -3.28 8.10 -25.79
C HIS A 146 -4.42 7.70 -26.72
N THR A 147 -5.67 8.03 -26.38
CA THR A 147 -6.82 7.69 -27.22
C THR A 147 -6.95 8.58 -28.45
N LYS A 148 -6.28 9.73 -28.50
CA LYS A 148 -6.30 10.63 -29.67
C LYS A 148 -5.53 10.09 -30.87
N ASN A 149 -4.67 9.07 -30.71
CA ASN A 149 -3.85 8.50 -31.77
C ASN A 149 -4.28 7.11 -32.25
N LYS A 150 -5.43 6.58 -31.80
CA LYS A 150 -5.96 5.33 -32.34
C LYS A 150 -6.82 5.56 -33.57
N HIS A 151 -6.23 6.04 -34.65
CA HIS A 151 -6.64 5.60 -35.98
C HIS A 151 -6.02 4.20 -36.18
N TYR A 152 -6.76 3.18 -35.84
CA TYR A 152 -6.52 1.86 -36.38
C TYR A 152 -6.79 1.97 -37.88
N GLU A 153 -5.73 2.08 -38.67
CA GLU A 153 -5.78 1.68 -40.08
C GLU A 153 -6.03 0.18 -40.09
N GLY A 154 -7.29 -0.15 -40.34
CA GLY A 154 -7.68 -1.53 -40.59
C GLY A 154 -6.97 -2.03 -41.84
N ASN A 155 -5.88 -2.77 -41.67
CA ASN A 155 -5.38 -3.61 -42.75
C ASN A 155 -6.28 -4.85 -42.80
N ASN A 156 -7.15 -4.85 -43.78
CA ASN A 156 -7.73 -6.04 -44.41
C ASN A 156 -6.62 -7.06 -44.68
N CYS A 157 -6.66 -8.17 -43.94
CA CYS A 157 -5.98 -9.39 -44.31
C CYS A 157 -6.96 -10.54 -44.25
N CYS A 158 -7.79 -10.67 -45.25
CA CYS A 158 -8.41 -11.92 -45.68
C CYS A 158 -9.07 -11.68 -47.03
N GLU A 159 -8.30 -11.76 -48.08
CA GLU A 159 -8.82 -12.19 -49.39
C GLU A 159 -7.76 -13.08 -50.06
N ASP A 160 -8.30 -14.25 -50.49
CA ASP A 160 -7.88 -15.12 -51.56
C ASP A 160 -6.92 -16.28 -51.30
N ASN A 161 -7.51 -17.39 -51.40
CA ASN A 161 -7.53 -18.64 -52.21
C ASN A 161 -7.46 -19.90 -51.39
#